data_25282af31b73f920ce0e28aded15795e
#
_entry.id   25282af31b73f920ce0e28aded15795e
#
_cell.length_a   1.000
_cell.length_b   1.000
_cell.length_c   1.000
_cell.angle_alpha   90.00
_cell.angle_beta   90.00
_cell.angle_gamma   90.00
#
_symmetry.space_group_name_H-M   'P 1'
#
loop_
_entity.id
_entity.type
_entity.pdbx_description
1 polymer ?
#
loop_
_entity_poly.entity_id
_entity_poly.type
_entity_poly.pdbx_seq_one_letter_code
_entity_poly.pdbx_strand_id
1 'polypeptide(L)'
;MDIADAMEKLGCRGFTMWQDIAGRGSQTGEPHLGNHAWPTMNNAILTFVEDEKVDDILKFIKDFDEDTPALGLRAFVWNVEKSY
;
A
#
# COMPACT_ATOMS: atom_id res chain seq x y z
N MET A 1 8.87 9.83 -5.93
CA MET A 1 7.51 9.56 -6.48
C MET A 1 6.67 9.00 -5.34
N ASP A 2 5.50 9.55 -5.08
CA ASP A 2 4.64 8.96 -4.08
C ASP A 2 3.82 7.80 -4.67
N ILE A 3 3.20 7.03 -3.78
CA ILE A 3 2.51 5.81 -4.19
C ILE A 3 1.25 6.12 -5.02
N ALA A 4 0.59 7.23 -4.77
CA ALA A 4 -0.60 7.61 -5.52
C ALA A 4 -0.26 7.94 -6.97
N ASP A 5 0.84 8.65 -7.21
CA ASP A 5 1.32 8.93 -8.56
C ASP A 5 1.68 7.64 -9.30
N ALA A 6 2.33 6.71 -8.59
CA ALA A 6 2.69 5.43 -9.15
C ALA A 6 1.47 4.62 -9.55
N MET A 7 0.44 4.60 -8.71
CA MET A 7 -0.79 3.88 -9.01
C MET A 7 -1.51 4.47 -10.23
N GLU A 8 -1.51 5.78 -10.37
CA GLU A 8 -2.08 6.40 -11.55
C GLU A 8 -1.35 5.96 -12.83
N LYS A 9 -0.01 5.93 -12.80
CA LYS A 9 0.79 5.46 -13.93
C LYS A 9 0.53 4.01 -14.29
N LEU A 10 0.16 3.19 -13.30
CA LEU A 10 -0.20 1.79 -13.52
C LEU A 10 -1.64 1.60 -13.97
N GLY A 11 -2.39 2.67 -14.12
CA GLY A 11 -3.79 2.60 -14.53
C GLY A 11 -4.78 2.40 -13.40
N CYS A 12 -4.34 2.52 -12.14
CA CYS A 12 -5.19 2.40 -10.96
C CYS A 12 -5.70 3.79 -10.58
N ARG A 13 -6.64 4.31 -11.37
CA ARG A 13 -7.13 5.67 -11.17
C ARG A 13 -8.14 5.81 -10.04
N GLY A 14 -8.94 4.76 -9.82
CA GLY A 14 -9.91 4.75 -8.74
C GLY A 14 -9.31 4.06 -7.52
N PHE A 15 -9.22 4.79 -6.42
CA PHE A 15 -8.73 4.20 -5.18
C PHE A 15 -9.26 4.97 -3.98
N THR A 16 -9.24 4.31 -2.83
CA THR A 16 -9.55 4.91 -1.53
C THR A 16 -8.30 4.87 -0.68
N MET A 17 -7.99 5.98 -0.03
CA MET A 17 -6.81 6.09 0.81
C MET A 17 -7.22 6.40 2.24
N TRP A 18 -6.63 5.68 3.19
CA TRP A 18 -6.68 6.02 4.61
C TRP A 18 -5.31 6.52 5.01
N GLN A 19 -5.26 7.71 5.57
CA GLN A 19 -4.02 8.32 6.02
C GLN A 19 -3.92 8.28 7.53
N ASP A 20 -2.68 8.29 8.03
CA ASP A 20 -2.39 8.46 9.46
C ASP A 20 -3.06 7.41 10.33
N ILE A 21 -2.98 6.14 9.91
CA ILE A 21 -3.49 5.02 10.70
C ILE A 21 -2.35 4.35 11.46
N ALA A 22 -2.65 3.94 12.68
CA ALA A 22 -1.67 3.25 13.52
C ALA A 22 -1.47 1.81 13.06
N GLY A 23 -0.26 1.29 13.21
CA GLY A 23 0.00 -0.10 12.87
C GLY A 23 1.47 -0.45 12.94
N ARG A 24 1.74 -1.75 12.74
CA ARG A 24 3.09 -2.29 12.61
C ARG A 24 3.10 -3.19 11.38
N GLY A 25 3.99 -2.89 10.42
CA GLY A 25 4.04 -3.60 9.15
C GLY A 25 4.60 -5.02 9.24
N SER A 26 5.34 -5.33 10.30
CA SER A 26 5.89 -6.66 10.53
C SER A 26 6.10 -6.88 12.02
N GLN A 27 6.40 -8.13 12.41
CA GLN A 27 6.65 -8.46 13.82
C GLN A 27 7.86 -7.74 14.40
N THR A 28 8.86 -7.47 13.56
CA THR A 28 10.10 -6.81 13.96
C THR A 28 10.15 -5.35 13.50
N GLY A 29 9.12 -4.88 12.82
CA GLY A 29 9.05 -3.51 12.32
C GLY A 29 8.79 -2.50 13.42
N GLU A 30 9.17 -1.26 13.17
CA GLU A 30 8.87 -0.14 14.05
C GLU A 30 7.35 0.10 14.05
N PRO A 31 6.69 0.18 15.22
CA PRO A 31 5.27 0.51 15.28
C PRO A 31 5.00 1.94 14.84
N HIS A 32 3.89 2.12 14.10
CA HIS A 32 3.44 3.45 13.66
C HIS A 32 2.15 3.79 14.39
N LEU A 33 2.27 4.32 15.60
CA LEU A 33 1.13 4.51 16.50
C LEU A 33 0.72 5.97 16.67
N GLY A 34 1.51 6.90 16.13
CA GLY A 34 1.15 8.31 16.19
C GLY A 34 1.26 8.95 17.57
N ASN A 35 2.09 8.41 18.48
CA ASN A 35 2.33 8.97 19.80
C ASN A 35 3.79 9.39 19.96
N HIS A 36 4.16 9.86 21.17
CA HIS A 36 5.52 10.35 21.43
C HIS A 36 6.60 9.30 21.14
N ALA A 37 6.34 8.04 21.47
CA ALA A 37 7.30 6.96 21.25
C ALA A 37 7.34 6.53 19.79
N TRP A 38 6.19 6.61 19.09
CA TRP A 38 6.02 6.12 17.71
C TRP A 38 5.27 7.16 16.89
N PRO A 39 5.93 8.28 16.51
CA PRO A 39 5.24 9.38 15.82
C PRO A 39 4.86 9.09 14.36
N THR A 40 5.52 8.13 13.72
CA THR A 40 5.22 7.78 12.33
C THR A 40 3.98 6.93 12.25
N MET A 41 3.10 7.23 11.30
CA MET A 41 1.87 6.50 11.07
C MET A 41 1.86 5.85 9.70
N ASN A 42 1.02 4.84 9.52
CA ASN A 42 0.85 4.15 8.25
C ASN A 42 -0.23 4.81 7.41
N ASN A 43 -0.18 4.53 6.11
CA ASN A 43 -1.28 4.79 5.19
C ASN A 43 -1.71 3.47 4.57
N ALA A 44 -2.98 3.38 4.17
CA ALA A 44 -3.50 2.23 3.45
C ALA A 44 -4.23 2.69 2.20
N ILE A 45 -4.12 1.91 1.14
CA ILE A 45 -4.80 2.18 -0.13
C ILE A 45 -5.57 0.94 -0.53
N LEU A 46 -6.82 1.13 -0.90
CA LEU A 46 -7.67 0.09 -1.48
C LEU A 46 -8.01 0.49 -2.91
N THR A 47 -7.80 -0.43 -3.85
CA THR A 47 -8.17 -0.21 -5.25
C THR A 47 -8.73 -1.48 -5.85
N PHE A 48 -9.56 -1.34 -6.88
CA PHE A 48 -10.13 -2.45 -7.63
C PHE A 48 -9.61 -2.36 -9.05
N VAL A 49 -9.03 -3.44 -9.54
CA VAL A 49 -8.39 -3.47 -10.86
C VAL A 49 -8.79 -4.75 -11.59
N GLU A 50 -8.64 -4.70 -12.91
CA GLU A 50 -8.80 -5.90 -13.71
C GLU A 50 -7.70 -6.92 -13.38
N ASP A 51 -8.02 -8.19 -13.52
CA ASP A 51 -7.12 -9.28 -13.15
C ASP A 51 -5.76 -9.19 -13.84
N GLU A 52 -5.75 -8.80 -15.11
CA GLU A 52 -4.51 -8.71 -15.89
C GLU A 52 -3.53 -7.64 -15.41
N LYS A 53 -3.98 -6.71 -14.56
CA LYS A 53 -3.11 -5.66 -14.00
C LYS A 53 -2.47 -6.05 -12.69
N VAL A 54 -2.95 -7.11 -12.04
CA VAL A 54 -2.54 -7.45 -10.68
C VAL A 54 -1.04 -7.75 -10.61
N ASP A 55 -0.52 -8.57 -11.51
CA ASP A 55 0.89 -8.96 -11.46
C ASP A 55 1.82 -7.77 -11.66
N ASP A 56 1.48 -6.87 -12.56
CA ASP A 56 2.29 -5.66 -12.80
C ASP A 56 2.30 -4.75 -11.58
N ILE A 57 1.16 -4.60 -10.93
CA ILE A 57 1.03 -3.79 -9.72
C ILE A 57 1.85 -4.39 -8.59
N LEU A 58 1.72 -5.69 -8.36
CA LEU A 58 2.49 -6.37 -7.30
C LEU A 58 3.98 -6.29 -7.56
N LYS A 59 4.42 -6.43 -8.81
CA LYS A 59 5.82 -6.29 -9.17
C LYS A 59 6.33 -4.87 -8.87
N PHE A 60 5.56 -3.86 -9.23
CA PHE A 60 5.93 -2.48 -8.95
C PHE A 60 6.07 -2.25 -7.44
N ILE A 61 5.11 -2.75 -6.66
CA ILE A 61 5.13 -2.58 -5.20
C ILE A 61 6.34 -3.26 -4.60
N LYS A 62 6.65 -4.47 -5.05
CA LYS A 62 7.81 -5.21 -4.58
C LYS A 62 9.11 -4.46 -4.87
N ASP A 63 9.28 -3.99 -6.10
CA ASP A 63 10.48 -3.25 -6.50
C ASP A 63 10.61 -1.95 -5.70
N PHE A 64 9.51 -1.26 -5.49
CA PHE A 64 9.49 -0.03 -4.70
C PHE A 64 9.88 -0.28 -3.25
N ASP A 65 9.37 -1.37 -2.66
CA ASP A 65 9.68 -1.73 -1.27
C ASP A 65 11.16 -2.13 -1.13
N GLU A 66 11.70 -2.85 -2.09
CA GLU A 66 13.11 -3.24 -2.08
C GLU A 66 14.05 -2.04 -2.19
N ASP A 67 13.66 -1.02 -2.96
CA ASP A 67 14.43 0.22 -3.10
C ASP A 67 14.34 1.12 -1.86
N THR A 68 13.27 1.01 -1.10
CA THR A 68 13.02 1.84 0.09
C THR A 68 12.52 1.00 1.25
N PRO A 69 13.36 0.09 1.77
CA PRO A 69 12.90 -0.89 2.77
C PRO A 69 12.38 -0.27 4.07
N ALA A 70 12.78 0.96 4.39
CA ALA A 70 12.31 1.64 5.59
C ALA A 70 10.80 1.93 5.57
N LEU A 71 10.17 1.95 4.39
CA LEU A 71 8.73 2.15 4.28
C LEU A 71 7.92 0.97 4.78
N GLY A 72 8.46 -0.26 4.66
CA GLY A 72 7.73 -1.46 5.08
C GLY A 72 6.45 -1.66 4.31
N LEU A 73 6.49 -1.46 2.99
CA LEU A 73 5.32 -1.55 2.14
C LEU A 73 4.89 -3.01 1.97
N ARG A 74 3.58 -3.26 2.10
CA ARG A 74 3.00 -4.59 1.93
C ARG A 74 1.73 -4.49 1.10
N ALA A 75 1.42 -5.54 0.36
CA ALA A 75 0.20 -5.60 -0.44
C ALA A 75 -0.44 -6.98 -0.34
N PHE A 76 -1.76 -7.00 -0.36
CA PHE A 76 -2.56 -8.21 -0.33
C PHE A 76 -3.62 -8.10 -1.42
N VAL A 77 -3.90 -9.21 -2.08
CA VAL A 77 -4.87 -9.26 -3.17
C VAL A 77 -5.91 -10.33 -2.86
N TRP A 78 -7.17 -9.99 -3.10
CA TRP A 78 -8.24 -10.98 -3.05
C TRP A 78 -9.30 -10.64 -4.09
N ASN A 79 -10.10 -11.63 -4.44
CA ASN A 79 -11.11 -11.48 -5.49
C ASN A 79 -12.35 -10.79 -4.96
N VAL A 80 -12.93 -9.93 -5.81
CA VAL A 80 -14.26 -9.37 -5.56
C VAL A 80 -15.28 -10.34 -6.16
N GLU A 81 -16.15 -10.88 -5.32
CA GLU A 81 -17.17 -11.83 -5.77
C GLU A 81 -18.31 -11.14 -6.50
N LYS A 82 -18.72 -9.98 -6.01
CA LYS A 82 -19.86 -9.24 -6.56
C LYS A 82 -19.66 -7.75 -6.40
N SER A 83 -20.15 -7.00 -7.38
CA SER A 83 -20.24 -5.56 -7.34
C SER A 83 -21.49 -5.11 -8.10
N TYR A 84 -21.83 -3.83 -8.00
CA TYR A 84 -22.93 -3.31 -8.81
C TYR A 84 -22.46 -2.15 -9.67
#